data_26395bf4a5ba08e6c8690fcbcc79927b
#
_entry.id   26395bf4a5ba08e6c8690fcbcc79927b
#
_cell.length_a   1.000
_cell.length_b   1.000
_cell.length_c   1.000
_cell.angle_alpha   90.00
_cell.angle_beta   90.00
_cell.angle_gamma   90.00
#
_symmetry.space_group_name_H-M   'P 1'
#
loop_
_entity.id
_entity.type
_entity.pdbx_description
1 polymer ?
#
loop_
_entity_poly.entity_id
_entity_poly.type
_entity_poly.pdbx_seq_one_letter_code
_entity_poly.pdbx_strand_id
1 'polypeptide(L)'
;MPGRRGERRRPVTALTTGRWAATLLTLALLSPLAGVAHGSGEPAPAPSRVAASRANVNATCEARYARAVSELRQGMVTGCLHSLDDAVVLCDNSMAPHAASPSDAAIGARASFLRARVLLLDGDWDAAEDAATAARTWSAQKTSIDPTAEHHRRALHAADAIIAKAKRTRRLHDTAAASMREFRHERAFWTAGEALRTSWRSYDLHIIRAKAGVEMDLYASVRQDVARALKIRPQSPDALRTLAEALRRCVRTVRALRASAGVLRDCLRANPDDRACRRYVCFYFRMGNSVRLN
;
A
#
# COMPACT_ATOMS: atom_id res chain seq x y z
N MET A 1 36.39 -20.89 36.57
CA MET A 1 36.20 -20.16 35.33
C MET A 1 35.58 -21.09 34.28
N PRO A 2 34.33 -20.93 33.82
CA PRO A 2 33.78 -21.68 32.69
C PRO A 2 33.64 -20.76 31.47
N GLY A 3 33.99 -21.35 30.32
CA GLY A 3 34.21 -20.71 29.03
C GLY A 3 32.96 -20.06 28.40
N ARG A 4 33.21 -18.92 27.79
CA ARG A 4 32.27 -18.24 26.91
C ARG A 4 32.07 -19.03 25.61
N ARG A 5 30.91 -19.63 25.39
CA ARG A 5 30.51 -20.18 24.09
C ARG A 5 30.24 -19.03 23.12
N GLY A 6 30.98 -19.03 22.01
CA GLY A 6 30.84 -18.08 20.93
C GLY A 6 29.50 -18.27 20.22
N GLU A 7 28.61 -17.29 20.31
CA GLU A 7 27.41 -17.19 19.50
C GLU A 7 27.79 -16.89 18.04
N ARG A 8 27.67 -17.88 17.18
CA ARG A 8 27.81 -17.71 15.73
C ARG A 8 26.64 -16.85 15.22
N ARG A 9 26.92 -15.60 14.92
CA ARG A 9 26.01 -14.72 14.18
C ARG A 9 25.76 -15.33 12.80
N ARG A 10 24.51 -15.73 12.52
CA ARG A 10 24.08 -16.14 11.19
C ARG A 10 24.08 -14.90 10.28
N PRO A 11 24.59 -14.99 9.04
CA PRO A 11 24.53 -13.87 8.11
C PRO A 11 23.09 -13.61 7.72
N VAL A 12 22.66 -12.35 7.84
CA VAL A 12 21.38 -11.85 7.33
C VAL A 12 21.49 -11.85 5.80
N THR A 13 20.90 -12.85 5.17
CA THR A 13 20.80 -12.94 3.71
C THR A 13 20.04 -11.72 3.18
N ALA A 14 20.71 -10.95 2.33
CA ALA A 14 20.14 -9.84 1.59
C ALA A 14 19.00 -10.36 0.70
N LEU A 15 17.76 -10.02 1.04
CA LEU A 15 16.58 -10.28 0.23
C LEU A 15 16.63 -9.38 -1.01
N THR A 16 16.93 -10.02 -2.13
CA THR A 16 16.96 -9.43 -3.47
C THR A 16 15.59 -8.85 -3.84
N THR A 17 15.57 -7.57 -4.16
CA THR A 17 14.41 -6.74 -4.51
C THR A 17 13.76 -7.10 -5.87
N GLY A 18 14.22 -8.16 -6.54
CA GLY A 18 13.79 -8.50 -7.91
C GLY A 18 12.59 -9.44 -8.06
N ARG A 19 12.11 -10.05 -6.98
CA ARG A 19 11.13 -11.16 -7.09
C ARG A 19 9.65 -10.77 -7.01
N TRP A 20 9.33 -9.53 -6.68
CA TRP A 20 7.95 -9.12 -6.36
C TRP A 20 7.17 -8.54 -7.55
N ALA A 21 7.85 -8.08 -8.59
CA ALA A 21 7.18 -7.65 -9.83
C ALA A 21 6.49 -8.82 -10.55
N ALA A 22 7.04 -10.03 -10.44
CA ALA A 22 6.50 -11.22 -11.09
C ALA A 22 5.19 -11.74 -10.46
N THR A 23 5.01 -11.57 -9.14
CA THR A 23 3.82 -12.09 -8.44
C THR A 23 2.56 -11.25 -8.67
N LEU A 24 2.70 -9.97 -9.04
CA LEU A 24 1.57 -9.12 -9.43
C LEU A 24 1.14 -9.40 -10.90
N LEU A 25 2.06 -9.86 -11.75
CA LEU A 25 1.77 -10.13 -13.16
C LEU A 25 1.00 -11.46 -13.38
N THR A 26 1.21 -12.47 -12.55
CA THR A 26 0.61 -13.80 -12.77
C THR A 26 -0.90 -13.86 -12.52
N LEU A 27 -1.48 -12.89 -11.81
CA LEU A 27 -2.92 -12.85 -11.54
C LEU A 27 -3.72 -11.98 -12.54
N ALA A 28 -3.05 -11.17 -13.36
CA ALA A 28 -3.70 -10.40 -14.44
C ALA A 28 -3.92 -11.23 -15.72
N LEU A 29 -3.30 -12.42 -15.83
CA LEU A 29 -3.31 -13.26 -17.03
C LEU A 29 -4.36 -14.38 -17.02
N LEU A 30 -5.27 -14.42 -16.04
CA LEU A 30 -6.44 -15.31 -16.11
C LEU A 30 -7.58 -14.64 -16.91
N SER A 31 -7.28 -14.27 -18.16
CA SER A 31 -8.33 -14.02 -19.14
C SER A 31 -8.68 -15.37 -19.77
N PRO A 32 -9.94 -15.84 -19.71
CA PRO A 32 -10.37 -16.97 -20.51
C PRO A 32 -10.30 -16.57 -21.99
N LEU A 33 -9.61 -17.34 -22.77
CA LEU A 33 -9.64 -17.33 -24.24
C LEU A 33 -11.11 -17.33 -24.70
N ALA A 34 -11.53 -16.26 -25.35
CA ALA A 34 -12.80 -16.20 -26.05
C ALA A 34 -12.77 -17.23 -27.18
N GLY A 35 -13.51 -18.33 -27.01
CA GLY A 35 -13.77 -19.30 -28.06
C GLY A 35 -14.51 -18.62 -29.20
N VAL A 36 -13.89 -18.55 -30.37
CA VAL A 36 -14.52 -18.13 -31.62
C VAL A 36 -15.46 -19.25 -32.06
N ALA A 37 -16.74 -19.11 -31.75
CA ALA A 37 -17.78 -19.93 -32.35
C ALA A 37 -18.14 -19.35 -33.74
N HIS A 38 -17.75 -19.99 -34.80
CA HIS A 38 -18.30 -19.73 -36.12
C HIS A 38 -19.72 -20.30 -36.22
N GLY A 39 -20.70 -19.42 -36.04
CA GLY A 39 -22.11 -19.67 -36.30
C GLY A 39 -22.51 -18.91 -37.57
N SER A 40 -22.85 -19.60 -38.62
CA SER A 40 -23.58 -19.08 -39.78
C SER A 40 -24.96 -18.66 -39.33
N GLY A 41 -25.28 -17.35 -39.37
CA GLY A 41 -26.53 -16.84 -38.85
C GLY A 41 -27.09 -15.69 -39.66
N GLU A 42 -28.37 -15.58 -39.62
CA GLU A 42 -29.18 -14.41 -40.06
C GLU A 42 -28.69 -13.10 -39.46
N PRO A 43 -28.88 -11.94 -40.14
CA PRO A 43 -28.54 -10.65 -39.58
C PRO A 43 -29.42 -10.40 -38.35
N ALA A 44 -28.76 -10.30 -37.19
CA ALA A 44 -29.41 -9.99 -35.93
C ALA A 44 -30.18 -8.67 -36.02
N PRO A 45 -31.37 -8.55 -35.41
CA PRO A 45 -32.12 -7.30 -35.38
C PRO A 45 -31.28 -6.20 -34.74
N ALA A 46 -31.36 -4.97 -35.25
CA ALA A 46 -30.60 -3.84 -34.78
C ALA A 46 -30.84 -3.64 -33.25
N PRO A 47 -29.76 -3.45 -32.47
CA PRO A 47 -29.88 -3.31 -31.01
C PRO A 47 -30.78 -2.14 -30.66
N SER A 48 -31.69 -2.32 -29.71
CA SER A 48 -32.55 -1.23 -29.20
C SER A 48 -31.61 -0.11 -28.68
N ARG A 49 -32.10 1.17 -28.71
CA ARG A 49 -31.35 2.33 -28.18
C ARG A 49 -30.83 2.10 -26.75
N VAL A 50 -31.58 1.35 -25.94
CA VAL A 50 -31.21 0.97 -24.58
C VAL A 50 -30.03 -0.01 -24.59
N ALA A 51 -30.00 -0.99 -25.51
CA ALA A 51 -28.90 -1.94 -25.64
C ALA A 51 -27.63 -1.26 -26.16
N ALA A 52 -27.75 -0.33 -27.10
CA ALA A 52 -26.61 0.48 -27.57
C ALA A 52 -26.03 1.40 -26.51
N SER A 53 -26.89 2.05 -25.69
CA SER A 53 -26.44 2.86 -24.56
C SER A 53 -25.69 2.02 -23.51
N ARG A 54 -26.18 0.82 -23.21
CA ARG A 54 -25.54 -0.12 -22.28
C ARG A 54 -24.19 -0.63 -22.79
N ALA A 55 -24.10 -0.99 -24.06
CA ALA A 55 -22.84 -1.42 -24.66
C ALA A 55 -21.75 -0.33 -24.54
N ASN A 56 -22.16 0.94 -24.67
CA ASN A 56 -21.24 2.08 -24.49
C ASN A 56 -20.79 2.25 -23.04
N VAL A 57 -21.69 2.09 -22.05
CA VAL A 57 -21.32 2.14 -20.62
C VAL A 57 -20.36 1.01 -20.26
N ASN A 58 -20.59 -0.21 -20.75
CA ASN A 58 -19.74 -1.36 -20.51
C ASN A 58 -18.34 -1.15 -21.10
N ALA A 59 -18.24 -0.70 -22.34
CA ALA A 59 -16.98 -0.35 -22.98
C ALA A 59 -16.23 0.71 -22.16
N THR A 60 -16.94 1.67 -21.57
CA THR A 60 -16.34 2.72 -20.73
C THR A 60 -15.85 2.16 -19.39
N CYS A 61 -16.62 1.28 -18.75
CA CYS A 61 -16.24 0.62 -17.50
C CYS A 61 -14.99 -0.24 -17.66
N GLU A 62 -14.95 -1.04 -18.72
CA GLU A 62 -13.81 -1.88 -19.06
C GLU A 62 -12.57 -1.05 -19.40
N ALA A 63 -12.73 0.04 -20.14
CA ALA A 63 -11.64 0.95 -20.49
C ALA A 63 -11.04 1.60 -19.23
N ARG A 64 -11.86 2.01 -18.25
CA ARG A 64 -11.39 2.55 -16.96
C ARG A 64 -10.64 1.50 -16.15
N TYR A 65 -11.15 0.28 -16.08
CA TYR A 65 -10.43 -0.81 -15.43
C TYR A 65 -9.08 -1.12 -16.10
N ALA A 66 -9.05 -1.20 -17.42
CA ALA A 66 -7.81 -1.42 -18.18
C ALA A 66 -6.78 -0.30 -17.95
N ARG A 67 -7.24 0.96 -17.91
CA ARG A 67 -6.42 2.11 -17.55
C ARG A 67 -5.83 1.96 -16.14
N ALA A 68 -6.64 1.62 -15.15
CA ALA A 68 -6.18 1.40 -13.78
C ALA A 68 -5.07 0.33 -13.71
N VAL A 69 -5.24 -0.78 -14.43
CA VAL A 69 -4.22 -1.85 -14.51
C VAL A 69 -2.91 -1.32 -15.14
N SER A 70 -3.01 -0.48 -16.18
CA SER A 70 -1.84 0.15 -16.81
C SER A 70 -1.12 1.08 -15.85
N GLU A 71 -1.84 1.95 -15.14
CA GLU A 71 -1.32 2.89 -14.15
C GLU A 71 -0.64 2.15 -12.99
N LEU A 72 -1.21 1.03 -12.53
CA LEU A 72 -0.59 0.19 -11.51
C LEU A 72 0.74 -0.42 -11.97
N ARG A 73 0.82 -0.87 -13.24
CA ARG A 73 2.08 -1.38 -13.84
C ARG A 73 3.16 -0.31 -13.91
N GLN A 74 2.78 0.95 -14.10
CA GLN A 74 3.67 2.11 -14.12
C GLN A 74 4.02 2.60 -12.70
N GLY A 75 3.45 2.00 -11.65
CA GLY A 75 3.65 2.39 -10.26
C GLY A 75 2.88 3.64 -9.83
N MET A 76 1.96 4.13 -10.67
CA MET A 76 1.11 5.29 -10.39
C MET A 76 -0.10 4.88 -9.53
N VAL A 77 0.11 4.66 -8.23
CA VAL A 77 -0.91 4.11 -7.34
C VAL A 77 -2.12 5.04 -7.19
N THR A 78 -1.91 6.34 -7.04
CA THR A 78 -3.00 7.33 -6.93
C THR A 78 -3.84 7.37 -8.20
N GLY A 79 -3.22 7.41 -9.38
CA GLY A 79 -3.95 7.33 -10.65
C GLY A 79 -4.76 6.05 -10.77
N CYS A 80 -4.15 4.91 -10.43
CA CYS A 80 -4.82 3.61 -10.41
C CYS A 80 -6.05 3.61 -9.49
N LEU A 81 -5.97 4.17 -8.28
CA LEU A 81 -7.11 4.26 -7.37
C LEU A 81 -8.24 5.10 -7.95
N HIS A 82 -7.94 6.28 -8.52
CA HIS A 82 -8.95 7.11 -9.19
C HIS A 82 -9.62 6.38 -10.35
N SER A 83 -8.84 5.73 -11.21
CA SER A 83 -9.38 4.97 -12.34
C SER A 83 -10.24 3.79 -11.90
N LEU A 84 -9.94 3.17 -10.74
CA LEU A 84 -10.75 2.10 -10.14
C LEU A 84 -12.03 2.65 -9.52
N ASP A 85 -11.99 3.81 -8.85
CA ASP A 85 -13.17 4.48 -8.31
C ASP A 85 -14.14 4.84 -9.44
N ASP A 86 -13.64 5.42 -10.52
CA ASP A 86 -14.44 5.71 -11.72
C ASP A 86 -15.07 4.44 -12.30
N ALA A 87 -14.30 3.33 -12.40
CA ALA A 87 -14.81 2.08 -12.92
C ALA A 87 -15.93 1.50 -12.04
N VAL A 88 -15.77 1.53 -10.70
CA VAL A 88 -16.79 1.05 -9.76
C VAL A 88 -18.08 1.87 -9.87
N VAL A 89 -17.97 3.21 -9.86
CA VAL A 89 -19.13 4.12 -9.98
C VAL A 89 -19.86 3.92 -11.30
N LEU A 90 -19.14 3.75 -12.40
CA LEU A 90 -19.75 3.51 -13.71
C LEU A 90 -20.46 2.15 -13.76
N CYS A 91 -19.87 1.12 -13.15
CA CYS A 91 -20.50 -0.19 -13.05
C CYS A 91 -21.73 -0.15 -12.14
N ASP A 92 -21.71 0.57 -11.00
CA ASP A 92 -22.86 0.74 -10.10
C ASP A 92 -24.01 1.46 -10.78
N ASN A 93 -23.75 2.52 -11.52
CA ASN A 93 -24.79 3.28 -12.24
C ASN A 93 -25.46 2.45 -13.36
N SER A 94 -24.77 1.42 -13.88
CA SER A 94 -25.36 0.47 -14.85
C SER A 94 -26.33 -0.52 -14.21
N MET A 95 -26.30 -0.63 -12.87
CA MET A 95 -27.05 -1.59 -12.05
C MET A 95 -28.48 -1.12 -11.68
N ALA A 96 -29.12 -0.28 -12.47
CA ALA A 96 -30.56 -0.05 -12.29
C ALA A 96 -31.29 -1.40 -12.13
N PRO A 97 -32.27 -1.56 -11.19
CA PRO A 97 -32.67 -2.84 -10.58
C PRO A 97 -33.17 -3.95 -11.52
N HIS A 98 -33.21 -3.68 -12.81
CA HIS A 98 -33.72 -4.66 -13.81
C HIS A 98 -32.75 -4.88 -14.99
N ALA A 99 -31.48 -4.42 -14.94
CA ALA A 99 -30.70 -4.27 -16.15
C ALA A 99 -29.20 -4.63 -16.09
N ALA A 100 -28.68 -5.10 -14.97
CA ALA A 100 -27.26 -5.46 -14.91
C ALA A 100 -26.91 -6.61 -15.85
N SER A 101 -26.04 -6.34 -16.83
CA SER A 101 -25.51 -7.42 -17.64
C SER A 101 -24.55 -8.28 -16.79
N PRO A 102 -24.46 -9.58 -17.11
CA PRO A 102 -23.47 -10.46 -16.47
C PRO A 102 -22.03 -9.95 -16.54
N SER A 103 -21.69 -9.19 -17.59
CA SER A 103 -20.35 -8.60 -17.78
C SER A 103 -20.06 -7.46 -16.79
N ASP A 104 -21.01 -6.57 -16.51
CA ASP A 104 -20.80 -5.38 -15.67
C ASP A 104 -20.49 -5.76 -14.23
N ALA A 105 -21.27 -6.70 -13.69
CA ALA A 105 -21.02 -7.20 -12.35
C ALA A 105 -19.63 -7.91 -12.25
N ALA A 106 -19.16 -8.55 -13.31
CA ALA A 106 -17.83 -9.16 -13.33
C ALA A 106 -16.72 -8.09 -13.32
N ILE A 107 -16.89 -6.99 -14.05
CA ILE A 107 -15.94 -5.87 -14.08
C ILE A 107 -15.96 -5.13 -12.74
N GLY A 108 -17.14 -4.82 -12.20
CA GLY A 108 -17.30 -4.20 -10.88
C GLY A 108 -16.63 -4.99 -9.75
N ALA A 109 -16.84 -6.31 -9.73
CA ALA A 109 -16.18 -7.20 -8.79
C ALA A 109 -14.65 -7.17 -8.93
N ARG A 110 -14.12 -7.21 -10.17
CA ARG A 110 -12.67 -7.14 -10.45
C ARG A 110 -12.07 -5.81 -10.08
N ALA A 111 -12.75 -4.70 -10.36
CA ALA A 111 -12.32 -3.36 -10.02
C ALA A 111 -12.27 -3.18 -8.50
N SER A 112 -13.33 -3.54 -7.78
CA SER A 112 -13.41 -3.47 -6.31
C SER A 112 -12.35 -4.37 -5.66
N PHE A 113 -12.10 -5.56 -6.20
CA PHE A 113 -11.06 -6.47 -5.70
C PHE A 113 -9.65 -5.91 -5.91
N LEU A 114 -9.35 -5.34 -7.07
CA LEU A 114 -8.06 -4.71 -7.34
C LEU A 114 -7.85 -3.48 -6.44
N ARG A 115 -8.90 -2.66 -6.27
CA ARG A 115 -8.91 -1.51 -5.36
C ARG A 115 -8.58 -1.95 -3.93
N ALA A 116 -9.25 -2.98 -3.42
CA ALA A 116 -8.98 -3.52 -2.08
C ALA A 116 -7.52 -3.96 -1.90
N ARG A 117 -6.93 -4.60 -2.91
CA ARG A 117 -5.52 -5.00 -2.87
C ARG A 117 -4.57 -3.82 -2.87
N VAL A 118 -4.83 -2.81 -3.67
CA VAL A 118 -3.98 -1.61 -3.73
C VAL A 118 -4.04 -0.85 -2.41
N LEU A 119 -5.23 -0.64 -1.85
CA LEU A 119 -5.43 0.01 -0.56
C LEU A 119 -4.78 -0.76 0.61
N LEU A 120 -4.87 -2.09 0.60
CA LEU A 120 -4.20 -2.93 1.59
C LEU A 120 -2.68 -2.75 1.56
N LEU A 121 -2.08 -2.64 0.37
CA LEU A 121 -0.64 -2.40 0.22
C LEU A 121 -0.22 -1.01 0.69
N ASP A 122 -1.05 -0.01 0.44
CA ASP A 122 -0.80 1.40 0.77
C ASP A 122 -1.01 1.70 2.26
N GLY A 123 -1.74 0.82 2.96
CA GLY A 123 -1.97 0.89 4.41
C GLY A 123 -3.27 1.60 4.78
N ASP A 124 -4.20 1.75 3.85
CA ASP A 124 -5.58 2.16 4.14
C ASP A 124 -6.44 0.90 4.33
N TRP A 125 -6.40 0.36 5.54
CA TRP A 125 -7.03 -0.93 5.85
C TRP A 125 -8.54 -0.86 5.91
N ASP A 126 -9.12 0.29 6.31
CA ASP A 126 -10.56 0.48 6.37
C ASP A 126 -11.13 0.54 4.95
N ALA A 127 -10.57 1.38 4.09
CA ALA A 127 -10.98 1.43 2.69
C ALA A 127 -10.71 0.11 1.95
N ALA A 128 -9.66 -0.65 2.33
CA ALA A 128 -9.39 -1.96 1.77
C ALA A 128 -10.46 -2.99 2.19
N GLU A 129 -10.94 -2.95 3.42
CA GLU A 129 -12.02 -3.80 3.92
C GLU A 129 -13.33 -3.47 3.20
N ASP A 130 -13.66 -2.19 3.05
CA ASP A 130 -14.88 -1.74 2.35
C ASP A 130 -14.87 -2.17 0.89
N ALA A 131 -13.77 -1.96 0.19
CA ALA A 131 -13.61 -2.36 -1.20
C ALA A 131 -13.67 -3.89 -1.38
N ALA A 132 -13.10 -4.66 -0.44
CA ALA A 132 -13.19 -6.12 -0.47
C ALA A 132 -14.61 -6.62 -0.17
N THR A 133 -15.33 -5.92 0.72
CA THR A 133 -16.75 -6.20 1.01
C THR A 133 -17.61 -5.93 -0.22
N ALA A 134 -17.38 -4.83 -0.92
CA ALA A 134 -18.04 -4.55 -2.20
C ALA A 134 -17.73 -5.66 -3.23
N ALA A 135 -16.49 -6.06 -3.40
CA ALA A 135 -16.13 -7.16 -4.31
C ALA A 135 -16.83 -8.48 -3.95
N ARG A 136 -16.99 -8.76 -2.65
CA ARG A 136 -17.71 -9.92 -2.13
C ARG A 136 -19.20 -9.86 -2.47
N THR A 137 -19.88 -8.72 -2.27
CA THR A 137 -21.30 -8.56 -2.59
C THR A 137 -21.58 -8.76 -4.08
N TRP A 138 -20.74 -8.16 -4.95
CA TRP A 138 -20.79 -8.37 -6.39
C TRP A 138 -20.63 -9.85 -6.78
N SER A 139 -19.69 -10.55 -6.15
CA SER A 139 -19.45 -11.96 -6.43
C SER A 139 -20.58 -12.85 -5.89
N ALA A 140 -21.18 -12.51 -4.73
CA ALA A 140 -22.29 -13.24 -4.14
C ALA A 140 -23.57 -13.16 -4.99
N GLN A 141 -23.88 -11.98 -5.54
CA GLN A 141 -25.00 -11.81 -6.47
C GLN A 141 -24.90 -12.72 -7.68
N LYS A 142 -23.67 -12.94 -8.20
CA LYS A 142 -23.43 -13.86 -9.32
C LYS A 142 -23.55 -15.31 -8.94
N THR A 143 -23.09 -15.70 -7.75
CA THR A 143 -23.19 -17.09 -7.27
C THR A 143 -24.66 -17.51 -7.07
N SER A 144 -25.55 -16.56 -6.77
CA SER A 144 -26.99 -16.83 -6.69
C SER A 144 -27.63 -17.13 -8.08
N ILE A 145 -27.06 -16.58 -9.14
CA ILE A 145 -27.53 -16.78 -10.53
C ILE A 145 -26.92 -18.06 -11.14
N ASP A 146 -25.65 -18.30 -10.87
CA ASP A 146 -24.92 -19.49 -11.34
C ASP A 146 -24.12 -20.13 -10.21
N PRO A 147 -24.72 -21.05 -9.42
CA PRO A 147 -24.05 -21.69 -8.31
C PRO A 147 -22.91 -22.64 -8.72
N THR A 148 -22.81 -22.99 -10.00
CA THR A 148 -21.75 -23.88 -10.51
C THR A 148 -20.47 -23.12 -10.87
N ALA A 149 -20.52 -21.81 -10.97
CA ALA A 149 -19.40 -20.97 -11.36
C ALA A 149 -18.30 -20.91 -10.29
N GLU A 150 -17.36 -21.84 -10.36
CA GLU A 150 -16.25 -21.96 -9.42
C GLU A 150 -15.41 -20.68 -9.31
N HIS A 151 -15.29 -19.92 -10.39
CA HIS A 151 -14.56 -18.66 -10.38
C HIS A 151 -15.17 -17.61 -9.44
N HIS A 152 -16.50 -17.57 -9.27
CA HIS A 152 -17.16 -16.67 -8.30
C HIS A 152 -16.89 -17.09 -6.86
N ARG A 153 -16.88 -18.40 -6.59
CA ARG A 153 -16.50 -18.93 -5.27
C ARG A 153 -15.05 -18.58 -4.92
N ARG A 154 -14.13 -18.70 -5.88
CA ARG A 154 -12.73 -18.28 -5.70
C ARG A 154 -12.62 -16.78 -5.43
N ALA A 155 -13.41 -15.94 -6.11
CA ALA A 155 -13.43 -14.51 -5.88
C ALA A 155 -13.95 -14.16 -4.47
N LEU A 156 -15.00 -14.85 -3.98
CA LEU A 156 -15.49 -14.70 -2.61
C LEU A 156 -14.40 -15.04 -1.59
N HIS A 157 -13.77 -16.19 -1.70
CA HIS A 157 -12.67 -16.57 -0.81
C HIS A 157 -11.50 -15.60 -0.86
N ALA A 158 -11.19 -15.07 -2.03
CA ALA A 158 -10.12 -14.08 -2.17
C ALA A 158 -10.49 -12.74 -1.51
N ALA A 159 -11.74 -12.30 -1.60
CA ALA A 159 -12.22 -11.11 -0.90
C ALA A 159 -12.19 -11.29 0.63
N ASP A 160 -12.68 -12.42 1.14
CA ASP A 160 -12.62 -12.76 2.56
C ASP A 160 -11.18 -12.79 3.08
N ALA A 161 -10.25 -13.31 2.28
CA ALA A 161 -8.82 -13.31 2.62
C ALA A 161 -8.23 -11.90 2.71
N ILE A 162 -8.67 -10.95 1.87
CA ILE A 162 -8.24 -9.54 1.95
C ILE A 162 -8.80 -8.90 3.21
N ILE A 163 -10.10 -9.09 3.51
CA ILE A 163 -10.74 -8.57 4.73
C ILE A 163 -9.99 -9.06 5.97
N ALA A 164 -9.71 -10.37 6.05
CA ALA A 164 -8.96 -10.94 7.16
C ALA A 164 -7.54 -10.34 7.30
N LYS A 165 -6.84 -10.14 6.17
CA LYS A 165 -5.52 -9.50 6.14
C LYS A 165 -5.58 -8.04 6.58
N ALA A 166 -6.56 -7.27 6.12
CA ALA A 166 -6.75 -5.87 6.49
C ALA A 166 -6.96 -5.74 8.00
N LYS A 167 -7.90 -6.51 8.57
CA LYS A 167 -8.16 -6.56 10.02
C LYS A 167 -6.92 -6.96 10.83
N ARG A 168 -6.20 -7.97 10.38
CA ARG A 168 -4.95 -8.41 11.05
C ARG A 168 -3.90 -7.31 11.02
N THR A 169 -3.68 -6.69 9.86
CA THR A 169 -2.64 -5.67 9.69
C THR A 169 -2.97 -4.42 10.49
N ARG A 170 -4.23 -4.00 10.53
CA ARG A 170 -4.71 -2.91 11.40
C ARG A 170 -4.42 -3.20 12.88
N ARG A 171 -4.76 -4.39 13.38
CA ARG A 171 -4.45 -4.79 14.77
C ARG A 171 -2.95 -4.74 15.06
N LEU A 172 -2.11 -5.18 14.13
CA LEU A 172 -0.66 -5.11 14.25
C LEU A 172 -0.17 -3.66 14.30
N HIS A 173 -0.71 -2.78 13.44
CA HIS A 173 -0.43 -1.34 13.49
C HIS A 173 -0.78 -0.75 14.85
N ASP A 174 -1.99 -0.98 15.35
CA ASP A 174 -2.46 -0.45 16.63
C ASP A 174 -1.61 -0.97 17.79
N THR A 175 -1.22 -2.25 17.75
CA THR A 175 -0.31 -2.86 18.74
C THR A 175 1.07 -2.22 18.68
N ALA A 176 1.61 -1.95 17.49
CA ALA A 176 2.90 -1.30 17.32
C ALA A 176 2.86 0.15 17.83
N ALA A 177 1.79 0.89 17.51
CA ALA A 177 1.59 2.26 17.98
C ALA A 177 1.41 2.32 19.52
N ALA A 178 0.68 1.38 20.11
CA ALA A 178 0.55 1.28 21.56
C ALA A 178 1.90 0.95 22.22
N SER A 179 2.65 0.00 21.66
CA SER A 179 3.98 -0.38 22.16
C SER A 179 4.97 0.80 22.12
N MET A 180 4.88 1.68 21.10
CA MET A 180 5.67 2.92 21.07
C MET A 180 5.32 3.86 22.21
N ARG A 181 4.04 4.03 22.54
CA ARG A 181 3.58 4.87 23.67
C ARG A 181 4.01 4.32 25.04
N GLU A 182 4.11 2.99 25.13
CA GLU A 182 4.56 2.27 26.32
C GLU A 182 6.08 2.13 26.41
N PHE A 183 6.84 2.78 25.52
CA PHE A 183 8.31 2.68 25.43
C PHE A 183 8.83 1.24 25.20
N ARG A 184 8.00 0.35 24.68
CA ARG A 184 8.37 -1.03 24.32
C ARG A 184 8.88 -1.08 22.88
N HIS A 185 10.02 -0.44 22.63
CA HIS A 185 10.53 -0.18 21.29
C HIS A 185 10.82 -1.45 20.49
N GLU A 186 11.36 -2.48 21.13
CA GLU A 186 11.61 -3.78 20.48
C GLU A 186 10.31 -4.40 19.95
N ARG A 187 9.27 -4.46 20.80
CA ARG A 187 7.97 -4.98 20.39
C ARG A 187 7.36 -4.16 19.27
N ALA A 188 7.43 -2.84 19.34
CA ALA A 188 6.94 -1.95 18.29
C ALA A 188 7.66 -2.21 16.95
N PHE A 189 8.98 -2.37 16.99
CA PHE A 189 9.81 -2.61 15.80
C PHE A 189 9.40 -3.92 15.09
N TRP A 190 9.33 -5.01 15.83
CA TRP A 190 9.00 -6.32 15.27
C TRP A 190 7.54 -6.39 14.80
N THR A 191 6.60 -5.84 15.57
CA THR A 191 5.17 -5.83 15.21
C THR A 191 4.92 -4.99 13.96
N ALA A 192 5.52 -3.80 13.84
CA ALA A 192 5.46 -3.00 12.62
C ALA A 192 6.12 -3.73 11.44
N GLY A 193 7.23 -4.45 11.68
CA GLY A 193 7.87 -5.28 10.67
C GLY A 193 6.99 -6.41 10.16
N GLU A 194 6.21 -7.04 11.02
CA GLU A 194 5.22 -8.06 10.62
C GLU A 194 4.10 -7.46 9.79
N ALA A 195 3.55 -6.32 10.19
CA ALA A 195 2.52 -5.60 9.44
C ALA A 195 3.00 -5.18 8.04
N LEU A 196 4.26 -4.77 7.92
CA LEU A 196 4.88 -4.38 6.65
C LEU A 196 5.07 -5.55 5.66
N ARG A 197 4.94 -6.80 6.07
CA ARG A 197 4.88 -7.94 5.15
C ARG A 197 3.63 -7.92 4.28
N THR A 198 2.54 -7.36 4.81
CA THR A 198 1.27 -7.23 4.09
C THR A 198 1.14 -5.86 3.43
N SER A 199 1.42 -4.78 4.18
CA SER A 199 1.25 -3.39 3.75
C SER A 199 2.60 -2.69 3.62
N TRP A 200 3.43 -3.18 2.69
CA TRP A 200 4.82 -2.74 2.52
C TRP A 200 4.96 -1.28 2.03
N ARG A 201 3.88 -0.66 1.56
CA ARG A 201 3.80 0.76 1.17
C ARG A 201 3.20 1.64 2.27
N SER A 202 2.85 1.10 3.43
CA SER A 202 2.28 1.91 4.51
C SER A 202 3.32 2.87 5.07
N TYR A 203 3.07 4.17 4.88
CA TYR A 203 3.89 5.25 5.42
C TYR A 203 3.99 5.15 6.95
N ASP A 204 2.86 4.98 7.63
CA ASP A 204 2.79 5.02 9.09
C ASP A 204 3.57 3.86 9.73
N LEU A 205 3.48 2.66 9.15
CA LEU A 205 4.24 1.49 9.62
C LEU A 205 5.74 1.69 9.46
N HIS A 206 6.20 2.29 8.35
CA HIS A 206 7.60 2.62 8.17
C HIS A 206 8.08 3.64 9.21
N ILE A 207 7.27 4.66 9.51
CA ILE A 207 7.63 5.66 10.53
C ILE A 207 7.64 5.07 11.94
N ILE A 208 6.65 4.24 12.31
CA ILE A 208 6.64 3.56 13.61
C ILE A 208 7.89 2.69 13.76
N ARG A 209 8.21 1.87 12.75
CA ARG A 209 9.39 1.01 12.79
C ARG A 209 10.69 1.80 12.83
N ALA A 210 10.78 2.89 12.06
CA ALA A 210 11.95 3.75 12.07
C ALA A 210 12.14 4.42 13.44
N LYS A 211 11.08 4.99 14.05
CA LYS A 211 11.15 5.59 15.39
C LYS A 211 11.59 4.56 16.44
N ALA A 212 11.02 3.35 16.42
CA ALA A 212 11.44 2.26 17.29
C ALA A 212 12.91 1.86 17.06
N GLY A 213 13.34 1.79 15.80
CA GLY A 213 14.71 1.49 15.42
C GLY A 213 15.73 2.54 15.88
N VAL A 214 15.33 3.83 15.95
CA VAL A 214 16.17 4.89 16.53
C VAL A 214 16.47 4.62 18.01
N GLU A 215 15.46 4.22 18.78
CA GLU A 215 15.62 3.89 20.20
C GLU A 215 16.44 2.62 20.44
N MET A 216 16.49 1.73 19.47
CA MET A 216 17.28 0.47 19.50
C MET A 216 18.64 0.57 18.80
N ASP A 217 19.06 1.75 18.38
CA ASP A 217 20.32 2.00 17.65
C ASP A 217 20.44 1.21 16.32
N LEU A 218 19.31 0.86 15.68
CA LEU A 218 19.26 0.10 14.42
C LEU A 218 19.31 1.01 13.19
N TYR A 219 20.30 1.87 13.09
CA TYR A 219 20.37 2.96 12.10
C TYR A 219 20.27 2.54 10.63
N ALA A 220 20.79 1.37 10.26
CA ALA A 220 20.69 0.87 8.90
C ALA A 220 19.21 0.61 8.51
N SER A 221 18.43 0.00 9.40
CA SER A 221 17.01 -0.23 9.21
C SER A 221 16.23 1.09 9.18
N VAL A 222 16.54 2.00 10.11
CA VAL A 222 15.92 3.35 10.17
C VAL A 222 16.09 4.08 8.84
N ARG A 223 17.31 4.11 8.29
CA ARG A 223 17.58 4.78 7.01
C ARG A 223 16.78 4.18 5.86
N GLN A 224 16.63 2.86 5.83
CA GLN A 224 15.83 2.19 4.80
C GLN A 224 14.34 2.53 4.93
N ASP A 225 13.79 2.51 6.15
CA ASP A 225 12.39 2.80 6.40
C ASP A 225 12.07 4.26 6.10
N VAL A 226 12.88 5.18 6.56
CA VAL A 226 12.71 6.60 6.23
C VAL A 226 12.81 6.85 4.73
N ALA A 227 13.73 6.21 4.03
CA ALA A 227 13.82 6.34 2.57
C ALA A 227 12.56 5.83 1.86
N ARG A 228 11.94 4.76 2.36
CA ARG A 228 10.65 4.25 1.86
C ARG A 228 9.51 5.20 2.20
N ALA A 229 9.44 5.68 3.43
CA ALA A 229 8.44 6.65 3.87
C ALA A 229 8.49 7.94 3.01
N LEU A 230 9.67 8.47 2.72
CA LEU A 230 9.86 9.64 1.86
C LEU A 230 9.53 9.39 0.38
N LYS A 231 9.62 8.16 -0.11
CA LYS A 231 9.10 7.80 -1.44
C LYS A 231 7.57 7.85 -1.51
N ILE A 232 6.89 7.55 -0.41
CA ILE A 232 5.43 7.56 -0.30
C ILE A 232 4.92 8.98 -0.08
N ARG A 233 5.52 9.69 0.90
CA ARG A 233 5.19 11.08 1.23
C ARG A 233 6.47 11.91 1.19
N PRO A 234 6.83 12.47 0.02
CA PRO A 234 7.98 13.37 -0.11
C PRO A 234 7.83 14.56 0.84
N GLN A 235 8.95 14.99 1.45
CA GLN A 235 9.00 16.13 2.36
C GLN A 235 8.21 15.96 3.68
N SER A 236 7.86 14.74 4.08
CA SER A 236 7.20 14.51 5.36
C SER A 236 8.08 14.96 6.54
N PRO A 237 7.60 15.88 7.39
CA PRO A 237 8.35 16.37 8.55
C PRO A 237 8.70 15.26 9.54
N ASP A 238 7.80 14.30 9.78
CA ASP A 238 8.05 13.16 10.66
C ASP A 238 9.18 12.26 10.18
N ALA A 239 9.20 11.95 8.88
CA ALA A 239 10.26 11.15 8.28
C ALA A 239 11.62 11.87 8.37
N LEU A 240 11.64 13.16 8.02
CA LEU A 240 12.86 13.97 8.07
C LEU A 240 13.38 14.14 9.50
N ARG A 241 12.50 14.35 10.49
CA ARG A 241 12.89 14.39 11.92
C ARG A 241 13.47 13.07 12.40
N THR A 242 12.84 11.95 12.04
CA THR A 242 13.33 10.61 12.40
C THR A 242 14.71 10.35 11.80
N LEU A 243 14.94 10.77 10.56
CA LEU A 243 16.26 10.66 9.91
C LEU A 243 17.31 11.52 10.61
N ALA A 244 16.96 12.77 10.94
CA ALA A 244 17.86 13.69 11.63
C ALA A 244 18.26 13.15 13.01
N GLU A 245 17.30 12.60 13.76
CA GLU A 245 17.56 12.00 15.07
C GLU A 245 18.45 10.75 14.94
N ALA A 246 18.19 9.89 13.96
CA ALA A 246 19.04 8.74 13.68
C ALA A 246 20.50 9.16 13.36
N LEU A 247 20.66 10.16 12.50
CA LEU A 247 21.99 10.69 12.16
C LEU A 247 22.70 11.27 13.40
N ARG A 248 21.98 11.96 14.29
CA ARG A 248 22.51 12.51 15.53
C ARG A 248 23.06 11.41 16.45
N ARG A 249 22.32 10.33 16.61
CA ARG A 249 22.69 9.23 17.52
C ARG A 249 23.78 8.34 16.92
N CYS A 250 23.72 8.09 15.61
CA CYS A 250 24.62 7.15 14.93
C CYS A 250 26.09 7.56 14.97
N VAL A 251 26.36 8.85 14.80
CA VAL A 251 27.74 9.34 14.61
C VAL A 251 27.96 10.64 15.37
N ARG A 252 28.76 10.58 16.43
CA ARG A 252 29.17 11.76 17.24
C ARG A 252 30.20 12.64 16.52
N THR A 253 30.15 12.73 15.19
CA THR A 253 31.07 13.55 14.40
C THR A 253 30.43 14.83 13.93
N VAL A 254 31.26 15.85 13.71
CA VAL A 254 30.83 17.15 13.15
C VAL A 254 30.15 16.96 11.78
N ARG A 255 30.62 15.99 10.98
CA ARG A 255 30.02 15.66 9.68
C ARG A 255 28.58 15.16 9.81
N ALA A 256 28.31 14.29 10.77
CA ALA A 256 26.95 13.78 11.01
C ALA A 256 26.03 14.86 11.56
N LEU A 257 26.52 15.73 12.43
CA LEU A 257 25.77 16.88 12.92
C LEU A 257 25.39 17.84 11.77
N ARG A 258 26.33 18.11 10.85
CA ARG A 258 26.04 18.92 9.65
C ARG A 258 25.01 18.25 8.73
N ALA A 259 25.11 16.95 8.51
CA ALA A 259 24.12 16.19 7.73
C ALA A 259 22.74 16.24 8.37
N SER A 260 22.64 16.02 9.68
CA SER A 260 21.40 16.12 10.43
C SER A 260 20.78 17.53 10.35
N ALA A 261 21.59 18.57 10.50
CA ALA A 261 21.13 19.96 10.33
C ALA A 261 20.67 20.26 8.90
N GLY A 262 21.27 19.64 7.88
CA GLY A 262 20.80 19.69 6.49
C GLY A 262 19.40 19.14 6.34
N VAL A 263 19.17 17.92 6.82
CA VAL A 263 17.86 17.26 6.79
C VAL A 263 16.78 18.07 7.52
N LEU A 264 17.12 18.68 8.66
CA LEU A 264 16.18 19.54 9.40
C LEU A 264 15.85 20.85 8.67
N ARG A 265 16.80 21.41 7.92
CA ARG A 265 16.52 22.55 7.03
C ARG A 265 15.55 22.18 5.91
N ASP A 266 15.70 20.99 5.35
CA ASP A 266 14.76 20.47 4.35
C ASP A 266 13.36 20.25 4.95
N CYS A 267 13.30 19.79 6.22
CA CYS A 267 12.06 19.73 6.98
C CYS A 267 11.39 21.11 7.12
N LEU A 268 12.16 22.15 7.45
CA LEU A 268 11.61 23.51 7.58
C LEU A 268 11.24 24.14 6.23
N ARG A 269 11.89 23.76 5.13
CA ARG A 269 11.45 24.18 3.80
C ARG A 269 10.10 23.56 3.44
N ALA A 270 9.89 22.30 3.81
CA ALA A 270 8.64 21.59 3.58
C ALA A 270 7.50 22.10 4.49
N ASN A 271 7.81 22.41 5.75
CA ASN A 271 6.87 22.94 6.72
C ASN A 271 7.56 23.99 7.61
N PRO A 272 7.47 25.30 7.24
CA PRO A 272 8.11 26.38 7.98
C PRO A 272 7.66 26.50 9.43
N ASP A 273 6.44 26.07 9.76
CA ASP A 273 5.86 26.20 11.10
C ASP A 273 6.12 24.98 12.01
N ASP A 274 6.88 23.99 11.56
CA ASP A 274 7.21 22.83 12.37
C ASP A 274 8.12 23.22 13.56
N ARG A 275 7.48 23.36 14.73
CA ARG A 275 8.15 23.77 15.98
C ARG A 275 9.24 22.77 16.40
N ALA A 276 9.06 21.48 16.10
CA ALA A 276 10.04 20.46 16.47
C ALA A 276 11.28 20.58 15.58
N CYS A 277 11.14 20.72 14.28
CA CYS A 277 12.28 20.96 13.38
C CYS A 277 13.02 22.26 13.74
N ARG A 278 12.31 23.36 14.07
CA ARG A 278 12.93 24.61 14.55
C ARG A 278 13.75 24.40 15.81
N ARG A 279 13.22 23.72 16.84
CA ARG A 279 13.95 23.44 18.09
C ARG A 279 15.23 22.64 17.82
N TYR A 280 15.16 21.63 16.97
CA TYR A 280 16.32 20.81 16.61
C TYR A 280 17.37 21.64 15.86
N VAL A 281 16.99 22.46 14.89
CA VAL A 281 17.93 23.33 14.17
C VAL A 281 18.65 24.27 15.14
N CYS A 282 17.92 24.94 16.05
CA CYS A 282 18.52 25.80 17.07
C CYS A 282 19.51 25.06 17.97
N PHE A 283 19.16 23.84 18.39
CA PHE A 283 20.04 23.00 19.21
C PHE A 283 21.34 22.65 18.47
N TYR A 284 21.26 22.27 17.18
CA TYR A 284 22.45 21.94 16.38
C TYR A 284 23.33 23.15 16.10
N PHE A 285 22.76 24.33 15.90
CA PHE A 285 23.52 25.58 15.76
C PHE A 285 24.33 25.88 17.04
N ARG A 286 23.73 25.72 18.22
CA ARG A 286 24.45 25.88 19.50
C ARG A 286 25.59 24.87 19.65
N MET A 287 25.33 23.58 19.38
CA MET A 287 26.34 22.53 19.49
C MET A 287 27.47 22.72 18.44
N GLY A 288 27.13 23.08 17.20
CA GLY A 288 28.11 23.32 16.14
C GLY A 288 29.04 24.52 16.43
N ASN A 289 28.55 25.53 17.12
CA ASN A 289 29.38 26.65 17.56
C ASN A 289 30.25 26.29 18.77
N SER A 290 29.79 25.42 19.70
CA SER A 290 30.59 24.90 20.79
C SER A 290 31.77 24.01 20.33
N VAL A 291 31.60 23.28 19.24
CA VAL A 291 32.65 22.41 18.68
C VAL A 291 33.72 23.21 17.89
N ARG A 292 33.46 24.48 17.55
CA ARG A 292 34.46 25.38 16.95
C ARG A 292 35.39 26.03 17.98
N LEU A 293 35.06 25.93 19.28
CA LEU A 293 35.80 26.60 20.35
C LEU A 293 36.79 25.66 21.08
N ASN A 294 36.89 24.40 20.69
CA ASN A 294 37.88 23.41 21.13
C ASN A 294 38.61 22.81 19.93
#